data_8cf5f02c70bc53c46d869f73b53cf6b8
#
_entry.id   8cf5f02c70bc53c46d869f73b53cf6b8
#
_cell.length_a   1.000
_cell.length_b   1.000
_cell.length_c   1.000
_cell.angle_alpha   90.00
_cell.angle_beta   90.00
_cell.angle_gamma   90.00
#
_symmetry.space_group_name_H-M   'P 1'
#
loop_
_entity.id
_entity.type
_entity.pdbx_description
1 polymer ?
#
loop_
_entity_poly.entity_id
_entity_poly.type
_entity_poly.pdbx_seq_one_letter_code
_entity_poly.pdbx_strand_id
1 'polypeptide(L)'
;MSIGSLAIVLHAHLPFVRHPEYPDFLEEDWLYEAISETYLPLLLVFDRLAEEQVPFRVTMTLTPTLVTMLRDELLMDRYGHRLDLLCELGAREVHRTRNDPVFSRLAHFYREHFESLRGAFRERYKRDLVSAFRRLQDAGHLEIITCNATHGFLPLMQQTPEAVRAQISVAANHYRLTFGRDAPGIWLAECGYYPGVEKFLAAERIRYFFVDTHGVTDATPRPLHGPFAPIYTEAGVAAYARDPESSQQVWSSQHGYPGDPTYREFYRDIGWDLELDYIRPFIQPTGDRKNTGFKYYRITGKTQDKQPYDPEAARQQAAVHAGNFLFNREKQFEWLSGKMGGRTPVVVAPYDAELYGHWWFEGPWFLEALIRKVAFDQKTFRLVTASDDLVEHPENQVATPPLSSWGAGGYANMWLDGSNDWVYRHLHHCARQMVALTKDFPDASTLHRRALNQAARELLLAQSSDWAFIMKTGTMVDYAVRRTKEHLLRFQRLHDEIRGGNIDEGWLAHIEGKNNIFPEIDYRVYRPG
;
A
#
# COMPACT_ATOMS: atom_id res chain seq x y z
N MET A 1 -24.97 13.37 20.02
CA MET A 1 -23.76 13.57 19.20
C MET A 1 -22.75 12.48 19.61
N SER A 2 -21.97 11.96 18.67
CA SER A 2 -20.88 11.02 18.98
C SER A 2 -19.81 11.72 19.84
N ILE A 3 -19.19 10.98 20.75
CA ILE A 3 -18.15 11.49 21.64
C ILE A 3 -16.74 11.14 21.14
N GLY A 4 -16.63 10.50 19.99
CA GLY A 4 -15.35 10.11 19.38
C GLY A 4 -15.44 9.94 17.88
N SER A 5 -14.28 9.97 17.22
CA SER A 5 -14.09 9.78 15.80
C SER A 5 -13.03 8.71 15.53
N LEU A 6 -13.34 7.71 14.71
CA LEU A 6 -12.41 6.67 14.28
C LEU A 6 -12.03 6.88 12.80
N ALA A 7 -10.75 7.08 12.55
CA ALA A 7 -10.19 7.18 11.21
C ALA A 7 -9.47 5.86 10.84
N ILE A 8 -10.12 5.03 10.03
CA ILE A 8 -9.50 3.84 9.44
C ILE A 8 -8.72 4.30 8.21
N VAL A 9 -7.43 3.94 8.15
CA VAL A 9 -6.54 4.28 7.04
C VAL A 9 -5.96 3.00 6.47
N LEU A 10 -6.21 2.74 5.18
CA LEU A 10 -5.70 1.58 4.48
C LEU A 10 -4.61 2.02 3.49
N HIS A 11 -3.37 1.61 3.75
CA HIS A 11 -2.24 1.91 2.89
C HIS A 11 -2.07 0.82 1.84
N ALA A 12 -2.53 1.06 0.59
CA ALA A 12 -2.38 0.14 -0.52
C ALA A 12 -1.11 0.47 -1.31
N HIS A 13 -0.15 -0.45 -1.28
CA HIS A 13 1.16 -0.28 -1.88
C HIS A 13 1.76 -1.58 -2.38
N LEU A 14 2.42 -1.47 -3.55
CA LEU A 14 3.39 -2.45 -4.05
C LEU A 14 4.53 -1.72 -4.77
N PRO A 15 5.77 -2.25 -4.72
CA PRO A 15 6.86 -1.75 -5.55
C PRO A 15 6.51 -1.90 -7.02
N PHE A 16 7.15 -1.11 -7.88
CA PHE A 16 6.93 -1.20 -9.32
C PHE A 16 7.53 -2.48 -9.88
N VAL A 17 6.67 -3.48 -10.10
CA VAL A 17 7.00 -4.81 -10.66
C VAL A 17 6.37 -4.94 -12.05
N ARG A 18 7.15 -4.71 -13.08
CA ARG A 18 6.74 -4.82 -14.48
C ARG A 18 7.90 -5.33 -15.31
N HIS A 19 7.71 -6.46 -15.97
CA HIS A 19 8.75 -7.18 -16.72
C HIS A 19 8.27 -7.53 -18.14
N PRO A 20 8.15 -6.52 -19.05
CA PRO A 20 7.60 -6.73 -20.39
C PRO A 20 8.48 -7.61 -21.28
N GLU A 21 9.75 -7.81 -20.91
CA GLU A 21 10.71 -8.65 -21.61
C GLU A 21 10.50 -10.16 -21.40
N TYR A 22 9.65 -10.54 -20.46
CA TYR A 22 9.29 -11.94 -20.18
C TYR A 22 7.80 -12.16 -20.44
N PRO A 23 7.38 -13.33 -20.92
CA PRO A 23 5.95 -13.64 -21.06
C PRO A 23 5.24 -13.81 -19.72
N ASP A 24 5.94 -14.22 -18.68
CA ASP A 24 5.50 -14.40 -17.30
C ASP A 24 6.67 -14.10 -16.36
N PHE A 25 6.43 -13.51 -15.21
CA PHE A 25 7.46 -13.17 -14.24
C PHE A 25 6.94 -13.33 -12.81
N LEU A 26 7.70 -14.05 -11.97
CA LEU A 26 7.24 -14.50 -10.64
C LEU A 26 6.79 -13.34 -9.74
N GLU A 27 7.55 -12.25 -9.71
CA GLU A 27 7.27 -11.13 -8.83
C GLU A 27 6.08 -10.27 -9.28
N GLU A 28 5.59 -10.42 -10.53
CA GLU A 28 4.31 -9.83 -10.93
C GLU A 28 3.12 -10.50 -10.22
N ASP A 29 3.28 -11.73 -9.71
CA ASP A 29 2.25 -12.37 -8.91
C ASP A 29 1.94 -11.60 -7.61
N TRP A 30 2.86 -10.80 -7.07
CA TRP A 30 2.56 -9.92 -5.92
C TRP A 30 1.38 -8.99 -6.24
N LEU A 31 1.38 -8.40 -7.44
CA LEU A 31 0.26 -7.57 -7.89
C LEU A 31 -1.02 -8.40 -8.09
N TYR A 32 -0.90 -9.58 -8.71
CA TYR A 32 -2.06 -10.42 -9.01
C TYR A 32 -2.70 -11.02 -7.76
N GLU A 33 -1.91 -11.40 -6.78
CA GLU A 33 -2.37 -11.83 -5.47
C GLU A 33 -3.05 -10.67 -4.72
N ALA A 34 -2.44 -9.49 -4.68
CA ALA A 34 -3.02 -8.32 -4.03
C ALA A 34 -4.34 -7.87 -4.68
N ILE A 35 -4.45 -7.91 -6.02
CA ILE A 35 -5.72 -7.62 -6.70
C ILE A 35 -6.79 -8.65 -6.31
N SER A 36 -6.46 -9.95 -6.33
CA SER A 36 -7.42 -11.04 -6.06
C SER A 36 -7.83 -11.13 -4.60
N GLU A 37 -6.90 -10.93 -3.69
CA GLU A 37 -7.13 -11.18 -2.27
C GLU A 37 -7.51 -9.90 -1.50
N THR A 38 -7.08 -8.70 -1.96
CA THR A 38 -7.31 -7.44 -1.26
C THR A 38 -8.15 -6.45 -2.07
N TYR A 39 -7.67 -5.99 -3.23
CA TYR A 39 -8.26 -4.80 -3.87
C TYR A 39 -9.65 -5.07 -4.44
N LEU A 40 -9.86 -6.19 -5.13
CA LEU A 40 -11.20 -6.57 -5.61
C LEU A 40 -12.16 -6.90 -4.46
N PRO A 41 -11.78 -7.71 -3.44
CA PRO A 41 -12.63 -7.95 -2.28
C PRO A 41 -13.02 -6.68 -1.54
N LEU A 42 -12.09 -5.73 -1.32
CA LEU A 42 -12.40 -4.44 -0.68
C LEU A 42 -13.35 -3.59 -1.53
N LEU A 43 -13.12 -3.51 -2.86
CA LEU A 43 -14.04 -2.81 -3.76
C LEU A 43 -15.44 -3.40 -3.72
N LEU A 44 -15.57 -4.74 -3.71
CA LEU A 44 -16.88 -5.41 -3.61
C LEU A 44 -17.58 -5.13 -2.28
N VAL A 45 -16.81 -5.06 -1.18
CA VAL A 45 -17.35 -4.67 0.14
C VAL A 45 -17.81 -3.22 0.13
N PHE A 46 -16.99 -2.29 -0.32
CA PHE A 46 -17.34 -0.86 -0.32
C PHE A 46 -18.51 -0.55 -1.26
N ASP A 47 -18.53 -1.15 -2.45
CA ASP A 47 -19.65 -1.01 -3.39
C ASP A 47 -20.97 -1.52 -2.78
N ARG A 48 -20.96 -2.70 -2.15
CA ARG A 48 -22.14 -3.27 -1.48
C ARG A 48 -22.63 -2.37 -0.36
N LEU A 49 -21.72 -1.87 0.51
CA LEU A 49 -22.06 -0.94 1.57
C LEU A 49 -22.68 0.36 1.02
N ALA A 50 -22.13 0.87 -0.07
CA ALA A 50 -22.64 2.08 -0.73
C ALA A 50 -24.02 1.84 -1.39
N GLU A 51 -24.21 0.72 -2.07
CA GLU A 51 -25.49 0.31 -2.69
C GLU A 51 -26.58 0.12 -1.64
N GLU A 52 -26.23 -0.42 -0.48
CA GLU A 52 -27.14 -0.58 0.67
C GLU A 52 -27.29 0.70 1.51
N GLN A 53 -26.65 1.80 1.09
CA GLN A 53 -26.70 3.09 1.79
C GLN A 53 -26.20 3.03 3.25
N VAL A 54 -25.29 2.13 3.56
CA VAL A 54 -24.61 2.10 4.87
C VAL A 54 -23.67 3.29 4.96
N PRO A 55 -23.78 4.16 5.95
CA PRO A 55 -22.89 5.32 6.08
C PRO A 55 -21.50 4.88 6.54
N PHE A 56 -20.48 5.23 5.75
CA PHE A 56 -19.08 4.99 6.13
C PHE A 56 -18.12 6.00 5.51
N ARG A 57 -17.00 6.19 6.17
CA ARG A 57 -15.86 7.00 5.74
C ARG A 57 -14.59 6.23 6.02
N VAL A 58 -13.75 6.01 5.00
CA VAL A 58 -12.45 5.33 5.10
C VAL A 58 -11.43 6.12 4.30
N THR A 59 -10.23 6.31 4.85
CA THR A 59 -9.10 6.84 4.10
C THR A 59 -8.34 5.69 3.45
N MET A 60 -7.98 5.82 2.18
CA MET A 60 -7.20 4.83 1.47
C MET A 60 -6.04 5.48 0.72
N THR A 61 -4.82 5.04 0.97
CA THR A 61 -3.69 5.42 0.11
C THR A 61 -3.72 4.53 -1.12
N LEU A 62 -3.64 5.12 -2.29
CA LEU A 62 -3.28 4.41 -3.52
C LEU A 62 -1.93 4.96 -3.98
N THR A 63 -0.86 4.18 -3.79
CA THR A 63 0.49 4.65 -4.13
C THR A 63 0.64 4.85 -5.64
N PRO A 64 1.45 5.82 -6.10
CA PRO A 64 1.62 6.08 -7.53
C PRO A 64 2.14 4.87 -8.31
N THR A 65 3.00 4.02 -7.69
CA THR A 65 3.45 2.76 -8.28
C THR A 65 2.30 1.80 -8.50
N LEU A 66 1.46 1.58 -7.49
CA LEU A 66 0.29 0.72 -7.58
C LEU A 66 -0.71 1.23 -8.62
N VAL A 67 -1.05 2.52 -8.60
CA VAL A 67 -1.96 3.14 -9.58
C VAL A 67 -1.45 2.95 -11.00
N THR A 68 -0.14 3.13 -11.22
CA THR A 68 0.48 2.93 -12.55
C THR A 68 0.32 1.47 -13.00
N MET A 69 0.60 0.50 -12.13
CA MET A 69 0.47 -0.92 -12.44
C MET A 69 -0.98 -1.35 -12.67
N LEU A 70 -1.94 -0.83 -11.90
CA LEU A 70 -3.37 -1.10 -12.08
C LEU A 70 -3.96 -0.49 -13.37
N ARG A 71 -3.25 0.43 -14.01
CA ARG A 71 -3.61 1.03 -15.30
C ARG A 71 -2.74 0.53 -16.47
N ASP A 72 -1.75 -0.32 -16.21
CA ASP A 72 -0.90 -0.89 -17.25
C ASP A 72 -1.63 -2.02 -17.98
N GLU A 73 -1.84 -1.86 -19.30
CA GLU A 73 -2.58 -2.81 -20.11
C GLU A 73 -1.95 -4.21 -20.09
N LEU A 74 -0.62 -4.30 -20.16
CA LEU A 74 0.10 -5.58 -20.12
C LEU A 74 -0.17 -6.33 -18.83
N LEU A 75 -0.06 -5.64 -17.68
CA LEU A 75 -0.29 -6.26 -16.37
C LEU A 75 -1.76 -6.66 -16.18
N MET A 76 -2.70 -5.82 -16.65
CA MET A 76 -4.13 -6.14 -16.56
C MET A 76 -4.54 -7.26 -17.52
N ASP A 77 -3.89 -7.41 -18.67
CA ASP A 77 -4.08 -8.57 -19.57
C ASP A 77 -3.59 -9.86 -18.91
N ARG A 78 -2.38 -9.84 -18.34
CA ARG A 78 -1.80 -10.97 -17.62
C ARG A 78 -2.63 -11.36 -16.41
N TYR A 79 -3.10 -10.40 -15.65
CA TYR A 79 -4.01 -10.65 -14.53
C TYR A 79 -5.32 -11.29 -15.00
N GLY A 80 -5.92 -10.80 -16.07
CA GLY A 80 -7.11 -11.40 -16.66
C GLY A 80 -6.92 -12.86 -17.09
N HIS A 81 -5.75 -13.18 -17.67
CA HIS A 81 -5.36 -14.56 -17.99
C HIS A 81 -5.16 -15.40 -16.73
N ARG A 82 -4.51 -14.84 -15.69
CA ARG A 82 -4.34 -15.49 -14.39
C ARG A 82 -5.69 -15.90 -13.79
N LEU A 83 -6.71 -15.02 -13.83
CA LEU A 83 -8.06 -15.35 -13.35
C LEU A 83 -8.71 -16.50 -14.14
N ASP A 84 -8.49 -16.58 -15.46
CA ASP A 84 -8.99 -17.73 -16.24
C ASP A 84 -8.36 -19.04 -15.78
N LEU A 85 -7.04 -19.04 -15.56
CA LEU A 85 -6.34 -20.22 -15.05
C LEU A 85 -6.84 -20.62 -13.66
N LEU A 86 -7.11 -19.67 -12.76
CA LEU A 86 -7.63 -19.95 -11.43
C LEU A 86 -9.08 -20.50 -11.48
N CYS A 87 -9.92 -20.01 -12.39
CA CYS A 87 -11.25 -20.59 -12.62
C CYS A 87 -11.17 -22.01 -13.19
N GLU A 88 -10.23 -22.29 -14.11
CA GLU A 88 -9.98 -23.64 -14.62
C GLU A 88 -9.50 -24.57 -13.51
N LEU A 89 -8.54 -24.10 -12.69
CA LEU A 89 -8.06 -24.84 -11.52
C LEU A 89 -9.22 -25.17 -10.56
N GLY A 90 -10.10 -24.20 -10.30
CA GLY A 90 -11.30 -24.42 -9.49
C GLY A 90 -12.20 -25.54 -10.01
N ALA A 91 -12.43 -25.58 -11.33
CA ALA A 91 -13.20 -26.67 -11.95
C ALA A 91 -12.50 -28.03 -11.80
N ARG A 92 -11.16 -28.06 -11.96
CA ARG A 92 -10.38 -29.30 -11.76
C ARG A 92 -10.39 -29.74 -10.30
N GLU A 93 -10.29 -28.82 -9.33
CA GLU A 93 -10.35 -29.11 -7.90
C GLU A 93 -11.71 -29.68 -7.48
N VAL A 94 -12.82 -29.14 -7.98
CA VAL A 94 -14.16 -29.72 -7.77
C VAL A 94 -14.21 -31.18 -8.26
N HIS A 95 -13.62 -31.48 -9.41
CA HIS A 95 -13.56 -32.83 -9.91
C HIS A 95 -12.63 -33.74 -9.08
N ARG A 96 -11.43 -33.24 -8.70
CA ARG A 96 -10.44 -34.00 -7.92
C ARG A 96 -11.00 -34.39 -6.56
N THR A 97 -11.70 -33.46 -5.90
CA THR A 97 -12.15 -33.63 -4.49
C THR A 97 -13.56 -34.23 -4.37
N ARG A 98 -14.23 -34.57 -5.48
CA ARG A 98 -15.65 -34.99 -5.52
C ARG A 98 -16.05 -36.10 -4.55
N ASN A 99 -15.11 -36.96 -4.16
CA ASN A 99 -15.33 -38.08 -3.23
C ASN A 99 -14.95 -37.73 -1.77
N ASP A 100 -14.45 -36.51 -1.52
CA ASP A 100 -14.13 -36.00 -0.19
C ASP A 100 -15.13 -34.90 0.16
N PRO A 101 -16.11 -35.13 1.05
CA PRO A 101 -17.16 -34.17 1.31
C PRO A 101 -16.66 -32.84 1.90
N VAL A 102 -15.52 -32.86 2.60
CA VAL A 102 -14.94 -31.66 3.22
C VAL A 102 -14.21 -30.83 2.16
N PHE A 103 -13.27 -31.43 1.44
CA PHE A 103 -12.50 -30.69 0.44
C PHE A 103 -13.32 -30.38 -0.81
N SER A 104 -14.35 -31.18 -1.15
CA SER A 104 -15.29 -30.83 -2.22
C SER A 104 -16.02 -29.53 -1.93
N ARG A 105 -16.51 -29.31 -0.69
CA ARG A 105 -17.16 -28.06 -0.29
C ARG A 105 -16.18 -26.86 -0.44
N LEU A 106 -14.94 -27.01 -0.03
CA LEU A 106 -13.92 -25.98 -0.17
C LEU A 106 -13.55 -25.71 -1.63
N ALA A 107 -13.47 -26.75 -2.47
CA ALA A 107 -13.21 -26.58 -3.89
C ALA A 107 -14.33 -25.79 -4.58
N HIS A 108 -15.60 -26.05 -4.23
CA HIS A 108 -16.74 -25.24 -4.71
C HIS A 108 -16.65 -23.80 -4.25
N PHE A 109 -16.34 -23.56 -2.96
CA PHE A 109 -16.14 -22.22 -2.40
C PHE A 109 -15.08 -21.43 -3.19
N TYR A 110 -13.89 -22.00 -3.43
CA TYR A 110 -12.84 -21.30 -4.18
C TYR A 110 -13.18 -21.12 -5.66
N ARG A 111 -13.83 -22.09 -6.29
CA ARG A 111 -14.32 -21.93 -7.67
C ARG A 111 -15.25 -20.73 -7.78
N GLU A 112 -16.29 -20.67 -6.94
CA GLU A 112 -17.25 -19.57 -6.93
C GLU A 112 -16.56 -18.24 -6.61
N HIS A 113 -15.59 -18.22 -5.68
CA HIS A 113 -14.81 -17.05 -5.34
C HIS A 113 -14.05 -16.50 -6.57
N PHE A 114 -13.29 -17.32 -7.27
CA PHE A 114 -12.53 -16.86 -8.44
C PHE A 114 -13.42 -16.53 -9.64
N GLU A 115 -14.52 -17.24 -9.85
CA GLU A 115 -15.52 -16.90 -10.87
C GLU A 115 -16.16 -15.52 -10.56
N SER A 116 -16.47 -15.24 -9.31
CA SER A 116 -16.96 -13.92 -8.85
C SER A 116 -15.93 -12.81 -9.07
N LEU A 117 -14.66 -13.03 -8.71
CA LEU A 117 -13.59 -12.05 -8.95
C LEU A 117 -13.39 -11.78 -10.44
N ARG A 118 -13.44 -12.83 -11.29
CA ARG A 118 -13.33 -12.68 -12.75
C ARG A 118 -14.48 -11.85 -13.31
N GLY A 119 -15.72 -12.11 -12.87
CA GLY A 119 -16.90 -11.32 -13.25
C GLY A 119 -16.79 -9.88 -12.76
N ALA A 120 -16.35 -9.66 -11.51
CA ALA A 120 -16.14 -8.32 -10.99
C ALA A 120 -15.08 -7.56 -11.80
N PHE A 121 -13.93 -8.17 -12.06
CA PHE A 121 -12.84 -7.54 -12.80
C PHE A 121 -13.24 -7.17 -14.23
N ARG A 122 -13.83 -8.13 -14.99
CA ARG A 122 -14.13 -7.96 -16.42
C ARG A 122 -15.42 -7.20 -16.69
N GLU A 123 -16.50 -7.54 -15.97
CA GLU A 123 -17.85 -7.07 -16.28
C GLU A 123 -18.21 -5.83 -15.47
N ARG A 124 -18.02 -5.88 -14.13
CA ARG A 124 -18.39 -4.78 -13.24
C ARG A 124 -17.42 -3.60 -13.33
N TYR A 125 -16.12 -3.86 -13.21
CA TYR A 125 -15.08 -2.81 -13.21
C TYR A 125 -14.41 -2.61 -14.56
N LYS A 126 -14.70 -3.44 -15.56
CA LYS A 126 -14.16 -3.33 -16.92
C LYS A 126 -12.64 -3.19 -16.94
N ARG A 127 -11.95 -3.89 -16.03
CA ARG A 127 -10.50 -3.91 -15.84
C ARG A 127 -9.91 -2.58 -15.34
N ASP A 128 -10.74 -1.61 -14.93
CA ASP A 128 -10.31 -0.30 -14.43
C ASP A 128 -10.67 -0.17 -12.94
N LEU A 129 -9.80 -0.70 -12.08
CA LEU A 129 -9.97 -0.65 -10.64
C LEU A 129 -9.75 0.75 -10.07
N VAL A 130 -8.88 1.56 -10.72
CA VAL A 130 -8.60 2.94 -10.29
C VAL A 130 -9.85 3.80 -10.42
N SER A 131 -10.57 3.68 -11.54
CA SER A 131 -11.87 4.37 -11.69
C SER A 131 -12.94 3.85 -10.73
N ALA A 132 -12.88 2.56 -10.33
CA ALA A 132 -13.77 2.03 -9.32
C ALA A 132 -13.54 2.69 -7.95
N PHE A 133 -12.30 2.81 -7.50
CA PHE A 133 -11.96 3.54 -6.28
C PHE A 133 -12.33 5.04 -6.37
N ARG A 134 -12.06 5.67 -7.52
CA ARG A 134 -12.42 7.07 -7.76
C ARG A 134 -13.93 7.31 -7.61
N ARG A 135 -14.79 6.41 -8.12
CA ARG A 135 -16.25 6.53 -7.95
C ARG A 135 -16.66 6.56 -6.46
N LEU A 136 -16.06 5.70 -5.64
CA LEU A 136 -16.32 5.67 -4.20
C LEU A 136 -15.82 6.95 -3.51
N GLN A 137 -14.71 7.53 -3.98
CA GLN A 137 -14.24 8.84 -3.52
C GLN A 137 -15.21 9.96 -3.92
N ASP A 138 -15.65 9.97 -5.18
CA ASP A 138 -16.57 11.00 -5.70
C ASP A 138 -17.95 10.91 -5.00
N ALA A 139 -18.36 9.70 -4.59
CA ALA A 139 -19.55 9.47 -3.78
C ALA A 139 -19.38 9.83 -2.29
N GLY A 140 -18.16 10.17 -1.84
CA GLY A 140 -17.88 10.57 -0.47
C GLY A 140 -17.73 9.42 0.53
N HIS A 141 -17.54 8.18 0.07
CA HIS A 141 -17.30 7.02 0.94
C HIS A 141 -15.81 6.83 1.26
N LEU A 142 -14.97 7.07 0.29
CA LEU A 142 -13.52 7.00 0.45
C LEU A 142 -12.89 8.40 0.38
N GLU A 143 -11.83 8.60 1.13
CA GLU A 143 -10.86 9.65 0.89
C GLU A 143 -9.56 9.01 0.39
N ILE A 144 -9.28 9.16 -0.92
CA ILE A 144 -8.04 8.65 -1.49
C ILE A 144 -6.94 9.67 -1.26
N ILE A 145 -5.81 9.23 -0.74
CA ILE A 145 -4.59 10.02 -0.54
C ILE A 145 -3.44 9.44 -1.37
N THR A 146 -2.39 10.24 -1.55
CA THR A 146 -1.18 9.79 -2.24
C THR A 146 -0.14 9.22 -1.27
N CYS A 147 0.99 8.78 -1.83
CA CYS A 147 2.22 8.45 -1.14
C CYS A 147 3.38 9.13 -1.86
N ASN A 148 4.63 8.91 -1.41
CA ASN A 148 5.83 9.31 -2.16
C ASN A 148 5.85 8.59 -3.53
N ALA A 149 6.44 9.21 -4.55
CA ALA A 149 6.34 8.75 -5.95
C ALA A 149 6.63 7.25 -6.13
N THR A 150 7.70 6.77 -5.55
CA THR A 150 8.10 5.36 -5.59
C THR A 150 8.32 4.77 -4.20
N HIS A 151 7.59 5.26 -3.21
CA HIS A 151 7.72 4.81 -1.82
C HIS A 151 9.13 5.01 -1.23
N GLY A 152 9.80 6.12 -1.58
CA GLY A 152 11.14 6.43 -1.05
C GLY A 152 11.12 6.77 0.44
N PHE A 153 12.02 6.19 1.24
CA PHE A 153 12.13 6.48 2.67
C PHE A 153 12.80 7.84 2.89
N LEU A 154 12.00 8.90 3.02
CA LEU A 154 12.45 10.30 3.00
C LEU A 154 13.50 10.65 4.06
N PRO A 155 13.45 10.12 5.30
CA PRO A 155 14.48 10.43 6.30
C PRO A 155 15.92 10.12 5.87
N LEU A 156 16.12 9.08 5.07
CA LEU A 156 17.45 8.74 4.53
C LEU A 156 17.80 9.47 3.24
N MET A 157 16.88 10.29 2.71
CA MET A 157 17.09 11.09 1.50
C MET A 157 17.38 12.58 1.80
N GLN A 158 17.26 13.02 3.05
CA GLN A 158 17.34 14.43 3.47
C GLN A 158 18.65 15.15 3.07
N GLN A 159 19.73 14.41 2.78
CA GLN A 159 21.00 14.98 2.32
C GLN A 159 20.90 15.65 0.93
N THR A 160 19.88 15.33 0.15
CA THR A 160 19.59 15.92 -1.15
C THR A 160 18.12 16.34 -1.16
N PRO A 161 17.79 17.55 -0.66
CA PRO A 161 16.41 18.01 -0.53
C PRO A 161 15.64 17.99 -1.85
N GLU A 162 16.33 18.16 -2.97
CA GLU A 162 15.74 18.07 -4.31
C GLU A 162 15.20 16.68 -4.62
N ALA A 163 15.85 15.62 -4.12
CA ALA A 163 15.37 14.26 -4.29
C ALA A 163 14.11 14.01 -3.43
N VAL A 164 14.06 14.57 -2.22
CA VAL A 164 12.85 14.54 -1.37
C VAL A 164 11.70 15.27 -2.06
N ARG A 165 11.95 16.48 -2.56
CA ARG A 165 10.97 17.24 -3.32
C ARG A 165 10.47 16.46 -4.54
N ALA A 166 11.36 15.81 -5.29
CA ALA A 166 10.99 15.03 -6.46
C ALA A 166 10.02 13.89 -6.10
N GLN A 167 10.28 13.15 -5.01
CA GLN A 167 9.38 12.10 -4.52
C GLN A 167 7.98 12.66 -4.20
N ILE A 168 7.89 13.84 -3.64
CA ILE A 168 6.61 14.46 -3.25
C ILE A 168 5.90 15.09 -4.47
N SER A 169 6.61 15.92 -5.25
CA SER A 169 6.00 16.66 -6.35
C SER A 169 5.57 15.77 -7.51
N VAL A 170 6.34 14.71 -7.84
CA VAL A 170 5.95 13.73 -8.85
C VAL A 170 4.69 12.98 -8.41
N ALA A 171 4.62 12.59 -7.13
CA ALA A 171 3.43 11.94 -6.58
C ALA A 171 2.20 12.84 -6.61
N ALA A 172 2.32 14.10 -6.18
CA ALA A 172 1.23 15.07 -6.20
C ALA A 172 0.72 15.33 -7.62
N ASN A 173 1.63 15.44 -8.60
CA ASN A 173 1.27 15.59 -10.00
C ASN A 173 0.57 14.35 -10.56
N HIS A 174 1.11 13.15 -10.28
CA HIS A 174 0.49 11.88 -10.67
C HIS A 174 -0.93 11.75 -10.09
N TYR A 175 -1.12 12.15 -8.82
CA TYR A 175 -2.45 12.14 -8.20
C TYR A 175 -3.42 13.10 -8.91
N ARG A 176 -2.98 14.35 -9.20
CA ARG A 176 -3.81 15.34 -9.93
C ARG A 176 -4.26 14.81 -11.30
N LEU A 177 -3.35 14.20 -12.04
CA LEU A 177 -3.65 13.62 -13.36
C LEU A 177 -4.60 12.41 -13.28
N THR A 178 -4.48 11.62 -12.22
CA THR A 178 -5.31 10.42 -12.02
C THR A 178 -6.71 10.76 -11.50
N PHE A 179 -6.80 11.61 -10.48
CA PHE A 179 -8.05 11.88 -9.75
C PHE A 179 -8.68 13.25 -10.06
N GLY A 180 -8.01 14.12 -10.83
CA GLY A 180 -8.53 15.41 -11.25
C GLY A 180 -8.62 16.46 -10.13
N ARG A 181 -7.90 16.27 -9.02
CA ARG A 181 -7.88 17.15 -7.84
C ARG A 181 -6.54 17.07 -7.11
N ASP A 182 -6.25 18.03 -6.24
CA ASP A 182 -5.08 17.93 -5.35
C ASP A 182 -5.29 16.81 -4.33
N ALA A 183 -4.19 16.13 -3.94
CA ALA A 183 -4.23 15.13 -2.89
C ALA A 183 -4.50 15.82 -1.53
N PRO A 184 -5.54 15.41 -0.78
CA PRO A 184 -5.83 16.03 0.50
C PRO A 184 -4.78 15.71 1.57
N GLY A 185 -4.18 14.53 1.50
CA GLY A 185 -3.18 14.03 2.42
C GLY A 185 -2.17 13.13 1.73
N ILE A 186 -1.16 12.74 2.49
CA ILE A 186 -0.10 11.83 2.05
C ILE A 186 0.18 10.78 3.12
N TRP A 187 0.40 9.55 2.69
CA TRP A 187 1.11 8.56 3.46
C TRP A 187 2.59 8.74 3.19
N LEU A 188 3.35 9.25 4.15
CA LEU A 188 4.80 9.21 4.05
C LEU A 188 5.24 7.74 4.09
N ALA A 189 6.01 7.30 3.11
CA ALA A 189 6.48 5.93 3.06
C ALA A 189 7.02 5.51 4.44
N GLU A 190 6.48 4.40 4.98
CA GLU A 190 6.85 3.83 6.28
C GLU A 190 6.58 4.76 7.49
N CYS A 191 5.64 5.70 7.37
CA CYS A 191 5.47 6.80 8.31
C CYS A 191 6.78 7.57 8.57
N GLY A 192 7.69 7.56 7.60
CA GLY A 192 9.02 8.13 7.70
C GLY A 192 9.01 9.65 7.66
N TYR A 193 9.14 10.28 8.81
CA TYR A 193 9.16 11.73 8.98
C TYR A 193 10.52 12.23 9.48
N TYR A 194 10.92 13.41 9.05
CA TYR A 194 12.00 14.22 9.63
C TYR A 194 11.60 15.70 9.60
N PRO A 195 12.02 16.53 10.58
CA PRO A 195 11.68 17.95 10.64
C PRO A 195 12.12 18.71 9.38
N GLY A 196 11.19 19.41 8.75
CA GLY A 196 11.41 20.17 7.52
C GLY A 196 10.80 19.56 6.25
N VAL A 197 10.46 18.26 6.26
CA VAL A 197 9.80 17.61 5.10
C VAL A 197 8.42 18.22 4.82
N GLU A 198 7.73 18.69 5.84
CA GLU A 198 6.41 19.32 5.75
C GLU A 198 6.38 20.58 4.86
N LYS A 199 7.52 21.23 4.64
CA LYS A 199 7.62 22.38 3.72
C LYS A 199 7.37 21.96 2.28
N PHE A 200 7.84 20.78 1.88
CA PHE A 200 7.58 20.23 0.55
C PHE A 200 6.12 19.78 0.41
N LEU A 201 5.52 19.27 1.51
CA LEU A 201 4.10 18.90 1.53
C LEU A 201 3.21 20.13 1.36
N ALA A 202 3.47 21.19 2.11
CA ALA A 202 2.75 22.47 2.01
C ALA A 202 2.84 23.08 0.60
N ALA A 203 4.03 23.01 -0.04
CA ALA A 203 4.23 23.49 -1.41
C ALA A 203 3.32 22.78 -2.42
N GLU A 204 3.00 21.50 -2.19
CA GLU A 204 2.07 20.71 -3.01
C GLU A 204 0.62 20.74 -2.51
N ARG A 205 0.29 21.62 -1.54
CA ARG A 205 -1.05 21.79 -0.94
C ARG A 205 -1.57 20.54 -0.21
N ILE A 206 -0.68 19.67 0.22
CA ILE A 206 -1.00 18.51 1.05
C ILE A 206 -1.26 19.02 2.47
N ARG A 207 -2.43 18.69 3.02
CA ARG A 207 -2.90 19.26 4.29
C ARG A 207 -2.54 18.42 5.51
N TYR A 208 -2.29 17.12 5.34
CA TYR A 208 -1.97 16.23 6.45
C TYR A 208 -1.15 15.02 6.02
N PHE A 209 -0.52 14.39 7.01
CA PHE A 209 0.20 13.13 6.89
C PHE A 209 0.07 12.31 8.17
N PHE A 210 0.51 11.05 8.11
CA PHE A 210 0.48 10.13 9.24
C PHE A 210 1.88 9.81 9.72
N VAL A 211 2.04 9.65 11.05
CA VAL A 211 3.26 9.21 11.72
C VAL A 211 2.94 8.14 12.76
N ASP A 212 3.94 7.43 13.24
CA ASP A 212 3.75 6.55 14.39
C ASP A 212 3.49 7.35 15.66
N THR A 213 3.01 6.70 16.70
CA THR A 213 2.57 7.29 17.98
C THR A 213 3.58 8.29 18.53
N HIS A 214 4.87 7.89 18.61
CA HIS A 214 5.95 8.73 19.16
C HIS A 214 6.27 9.95 18.29
N GLY A 215 5.95 9.91 16.99
CA GLY A 215 6.06 11.07 16.10
C GLY A 215 5.19 12.26 16.51
N VAL A 216 4.10 12.02 17.26
CA VAL A 216 3.29 13.09 17.86
C VAL A 216 3.56 13.20 19.37
N THR A 217 3.56 12.10 20.13
CA THR A 217 3.69 12.19 21.60
C THR A 217 4.99 12.83 22.08
N ASP A 218 6.04 12.74 21.28
CA ASP A 218 7.37 13.29 21.59
C ASP A 218 7.65 14.63 20.86
N ALA A 219 6.61 15.21 20.22
CA ALA A 219 6.72 16.51 19.55
C ALA A 219 6.97 17.66 20.56
N THR A 220 7.57 18.73 20.05
CA THR A 220 7.91 19.93 20.86
C THR A 220 7.19 21.17 20.31
N PRO A 221 6.41 21.90 21.16
CA PRO A 221 6.03 21.58 22.55
C PRO A 221 5.18 20.31 22.63
N ARG A 222 5.20 19.68 23.82
CA ARG A 222 4.46 18.42 24.03
C ARG A 222 2.97 18.59 23.74
N PRO A 223 2.34 17.69 22.94
CA PRO A 223 0.93 17.78 22.58
C PRO A 223 0.00 17.64 23.78
N LEU A 224 -0.99 18.52 23.86
CA LEU A 224 -1.98 18.56 24.94
C LEU A 224 -2.89 17.32 24.96
N HIS A 225 -3.18 16.78 23.78
CA HIS A 225 -4.12 15.67 23.60
C HIS A 225 -3.43 14.34 23.25
N GLY A 226 -2.11 14.27 23.43
CA GLY A 226 -1.31 13.08 23.04
C GLY A 226 -1.56 12.69 21.58
N PRO A 227 -1.79 11.40 21.27
CA PRO A 227 -2.00 10.93 19.90
C PRO A 227 -3.46 11.06 19.41
N PHE A 228 -4.35 11.61 20.23
CA PHE A 228 -5.80 11.61 19.97
C PHE A 228 -6.34 12.92 19.36
N ALA A 229 -5.45 13.78 18.93
CA ALA A 229 -5.69 14.94 18.09
C ALA A 229 -4.45 15.21 17.23
N PRO A 230 -4.61 15.72 16.00
CA PRO A 230 -3.45 16.11 15.21
C PRO A 230 -2.74 17.33 15.80
N ILE A 231 -1.49 17.49 15.43
CA ILE A 231 -0.73 18.72 15.64
C ILE A 231 -0.45 19.36 14.28
N TYR A 232 -0.47 20.70 14.20
CA TYR A 232 0.04 21.40 13.05
C TYR A 232 1.55 21.59 13.14
N THR A 233 2.25 21.30 12.05
CA THR A 233 3.64 21.72 11.89
C THR A 233 3.69 23.23 11.65
N GLU A 234 4.88 23.84 11.73
CA GLU A 234 5.06 25.27 11.40
C GLU A 234 4.66 25.61 9.96
N ALA A 235 4.70 24.64 9.05
CA ALA A 235 4.25 24.82 7.67
C ALA A 235 2.72 24.71 7.50
N GLY A 236 1.97 24.51 8.60
CA GLY A 236 0.51 24.38 8.57
C GLY A 236 -0.01 23.02 8.09
N VAL A 237 0.85 22.00 8.01
CA VAL A 237 0.46 20.64 7.63
C VAL A 237 0.19 19.85 8.91
N ALA A 238 -0.95 19.14 8.98
CA ALA A 238 -1.34 18.37 10.16
C ALA A 238 -0.64 17.01 10.21
N ALA A 239 -0.08 16.64 11.36
CA ALA A 239 0.45 15.32 11.64
C ALA A 239 -0.53 14.53 12.54
N TYR A 240 -0.98 13.37 12.05
CA TYR A 240 -1.83 12.43 12.77
C TYR A 240 -1.02 11.26 13.28
N ALA A 241 -1.21 10.87 14.54
CA ALA A 241 -0.53 9.74 15.14
C ALA A 241 -1.31 8.43 15.02
N ARG A 242 -0.61 7.33 14.75
CA ARG A 242 -1.16 5.99 14.88
C ARG A 242 -1.57 5.71 16.32
N ASP A 243 -2.77 5.17 16.52
CA ASP A 243 -3.20 4.64 17.82
C ASP A 243 -2.61 3.22 18.01
N PRO A 244 -1.83 2.98 19.09
CA PRO A 244 -1.16 1.70 19.28
C PRO A 244 -2.13 0.56 19.59
N GLU A 245 -3.23 0.83 20.30
CA GLU A 245 -4.16 -0.20 20.74
C GLU A 245 -4.93 -0.80 19.55
N SER A 246 -5.58 0.04 18.74
CA SER A 246 -6.29 -0.41 17.54
C SER A 246 -5.37 -1.11 16.55
N SER A 247 -4.12 -0.65 16.43
CA SER A 247 -3.13 -1.26 15.55
C SER A 247 -2.74 -2.66 16.01
N GLN A 248 -2.43 -2.86 17.29
CA GLN A 248 -2.04 -4.17 17.82
C GLN A 248 -3.16 -5.21 17.71
N GLN A 249 -4.42 -4.82 17.91
CA GLN A 249 -5.56 -5.73 17.82
C GLN A 249 -5.72 -6.36 16.42
N VAL A 250 -5.30 -5.68 15.38
CA VAL A 250 -5.44 -6.15 13.99
C VAL A 250 -4.11 -6.63 13.42
N TRP A 251 -3.01 -5.94 13.71
CA TRP A 251 -1.71 -6.23 13.08
C TRP A 251 -0.90 -7.33 13.76
N SER A 252 -1.05 -7.54 15.08
CA SER A 252 -0.20 -8.49 15.81
C SER A 252 -0.48 -9.94 15.42
N SER A 253 0.53 -10.64 14.93
CA SER A 253 0.45 -12.09 14.65
C SER A 253 0.32 -12.96 15.89
N GLN A 254 0.59 -12.42 17.09
CA GLN A 254 0.54 -13.16 18.36
C GLN A 254 -0.73 -12.88 19.17
N HIS A 255 -1.21 -11.64 19.11
CA HIS A 255 -2.33 -11.17 19.94
C HIS A 255 -3.44 -10.52 19.11
N GLY A 256 -3.22 -10.33 17.81
CA GLY A 256 -4.20 -9.75 16.89
C GLY A 256 -5.19 -10.79 16.37
N TYR A 257 -6.30 -10.30 15.86
CA TYR A 257 -7.35 -11.14 15.28
C TYR A 257 -6.87 -12.09 14.17
N PRO A 258 -5.95 -11.69 13.26
CA PRO A 258 -5.51 -12.57 12.16
C PRO A 258 -4.90 -13.91 12.60
N GLY A 259 -4.44 -14.01 13.85
CA GLY A 259 -3.88 -15.25 14.42
C GLY A 259 -4.91 -16.26 14.93
N ASP A 260 -6.21 -15.97 14.86
CA ASP A 260 -7.27 -16.86 15.34
C ASP A 260 -7.25 -18.21 14.60
N PRO A 261 -7.31 -19.34 15.32
CA PRO A 261 -7.25 -20.68 14.72
C PRO A 261 -8.44 -21.03 13.82
N THR A 262 -9.50 -20.23 13.79
CA THR A 262 -10.65 -20.43 12.88
C THR A 262 -10.31 -19.94 11.45
N TYR A 263 -9.33 -19.05 11.32
CA TYR A 263 -9.00 -18.40 10.07
C TYR A 263 -8.12 -19.23 9.15
N ARG A 264 -8.09 -18.84 7.87
CA ARG A 264 -7.36 -19.52 6.80
C ARG A 264 -5.84 -19.49 7.06
N GLU A 265 -5.19 -20.64 6.95
CA GLU A 265 -3.73 -20.74 6.99
C GLU A 265 -3.10 -20.00 5.80
N PHE A 266 -2.11 -19.16 6.06
CA PHE A 266 -1.43 -18.39 5.03
C PHE A 266 -0.47 -19.21 4.17
N TYR A 267 0.30 -20.12 4.81
CA TYR A 267 1.44 -20.78 4.16
C TYR A 267 1.08 -22.07 3.40
N ARG A 268 -0.08 -22.67 3.63
CA ARG A 268 -0.48 -23.93 2.98
C ARG A 268 -1.37 -23.64 1.78
N ASP A 269 -0.86 -23.97 0.59
CA ASP A 269 -1.51 -23.74 -0.71
C ASP A 269 -1.31 -24.97 -1.60
N ILE A 270 -2.31 -25.33 -2.39
CA ILE A 270 -2.25 -26.50 -3.27
C ILE A 270 -1.14 -26.39 -4.33
N GLY A 271 -0.68 -25.17 -4.66
CA GLY A 271 0.48 -24.95 -5.52
C GLY A 271 1.76 -25.61 -4.99
N TRP A 272 1.84 -25.79 -3.66
CA TRP A 272 2.96 -26.43 -2.97
C TRP A 272 2.62 -27.85 -2.52
N ASP A 273 1.36 -28.12 -2.18
CA ASP A 273 0.92 -29.36 -1.56
C ASP A 273 0.64 -30.49 -2.57
N LEU A 274 0.23 -30.16 -3.81
CA LEU A 274 -0.13 -31.16 -4.81
C LEU A 274 1.05 -31.56 -5.70
N GLU A 275 0.87 -32.72 -6.40
CA GLU A 275 1.84 -33.23 -7.35
C GLU A 275 2.13 -32.22 -8.47
N LEU A 276 3.43 -32.08 -8.83
CA LEU A 276 3.88 -31.07 -9.78
C LEU A 276 3.18 -31.18 -11.15
N ASP A 277 2.99 -32.41 -11.65
CA ASP A 277 2.35 -32.60 -12.97
C ASP A 277 0.90 -32.14 -13.00
N TYR A 278 0.20 -32.24 -11.86
CA TYR A 278 -1.17 -31.73 -11.74
C TYR A 278 -1.21 -30.22 -11.74
N ILE A 279 -0.33 -29.58 -10.97
CA ILE A 279 -0.37 -28.12 -10.75
C ILE A 279 0.41 -27.32 -11.81
N ARG A 280 1.28 -27.97 -12.59
CA ARG A 280 2.16 -27.34 -13.60
C ARG A 280 1.46 -26.31 -14.51
N PRO A 281 0.23 -26.55 -15.02
CA PRO A 281 -0.44 -25.56 -15.88
C PRO A 281 -0.80 -24.24 -15.18
N PHE A 282 -0.77 -24.19 -13.85
CA PHE A 282 -1.26 -23.09 -13.01
C PHE A 282 -0.15 -22.38 -12.23
N ILE A 283 1.08 -22.83 -12.37
CA ILE A 283 2.28 -22.23 -11.77
C ILE A 283 3.15 -21.59 -12.87
N GLN A 284 4.39 -21.20 -12.53
CA GLN A 284 5.29 -20.61 -13.51
C GLN A 284 5.60 -21.58 -14.67
N PRO A 285 5.72 -21.09 -15.91
CA PRO A 285 6.12 -21.92 -17.07
C PRO A 285 7.46 -22.62 -16.89
N THR A 286 8.36 -22.05 -16.09
CA THR A 286 9.64 -22.63 -15.69
C THR A 286 9.48 -23.87 -14.80
N GLY A 287 8.30 -24.08 -14.20
CA GLY A 287 8.02 -25.12 -13.22
C GLY A 287 8.23 -24.68 -11.78
N ASP A 288 8.59 -23.42 -11.56
CA ASP A 288 8.68 -22.86 -10.21
C ASP A 288 7.30 -22.79 -9.57
N ARG A 289 7.20 -23.35 -8.36
CA ARG A 289 5.95 -23.37 -7.60
C ARG A 289 5.62 -21.97 -7.10
N LYS A 290 4.32 -21.66 -7.08
CA LYS A 290 3.79 -20.42 -6.53
C LYS A 290 2.44 -20.66 -5.84
N ASN A 291 1.97 -19.67 -5.11
CA ASN A 291 0.64 -19.68 -4.54
C ASN A 291 -0.42 -19.62 -5.64
N THR A 292 -1.47 -20.40 -5.46
CA THR A 292 -2.65 -20.41 -6.32
C THR A 292 -3.83 -19.68 -5.69
N GLY A 293 -3.78 -19.45 -4.37
CA GLY A 293 -4.89 -18.93 -3.57
C GLY A 293 -5.87 -20.01 -3.11
N PHE A 294 -5.70 -21.27 -3.55
CA PHE A 294 -6.49 -22.41 -3.05
C PHE A 294 -5.85 -22.96 -1.77
N LYS A 295 -6.34 -22.52 -0.61
CA LYS A 295 -5.79 -22.83 0.71
C LYS A 295 -6.83 -23.56 1.54
N TYR A 296 -6.68 -24.87 1.68
CA TYR A 296 -7.70 -25.76 2.23
C TYR A 296 -7.65 -25.92 3.76
N TYR A 297 -6.67 -25.31 4.41
CA TYR A 297 -6.46 -25.49 5.85
C TYR A 297 -6.67 -24.21 6.63
N ARG A 298 -7.09 -24.36 7.88
CA ARG A 298 -7.12 -23.31 8.89
C ARG A 298 -5.82 -23.26 9.68
N ILE A 299 -5.61 -22.16 10.40
CA ILE A 299 -4.47 -22.01 11.30
C ILE A 299 -4.52 -23.09 12.39
N THR A 300 -3.48 -23.92 12.46
CA THR A 300 -3.32 -25.02 13.44
C THR A 300 -1.93 -25.00 14.08
N GLY A 301 -1.18 -23.91 13.91
CA GLY A 301 0.18 -23.80 14.41
C GLY A 301 1.19 -24.68 13.63
N LYS A 302 2.35 -24.90 14.22
CA LYS A 302 3.46 -25.67 13.61
C LYS A 302 3.24 -27.18 13.72
N THR A 303 2.24 -27.72 13.05
CA THR A 303 1.93 -29.15 12.96
C THR A 303 1.72 -29.57 11.52
N GLN A 304 1.97 -30.85 11.22
CA GLN A 304 1.62 -31.47 9.94
C GLN A 304 0.13 -31.87 9.88
N ASP A 305 -0.49 -32.11 11.03
CA ASP A 305 -1.92 -32.45 11.15
C ASP A 305 -2.78 -31.19 11.01
N LYS A 306 -2.83 -30.65 9.78
CA LYS A 306 -3.65 -29.47 9.46
C LYS A 306 -5.12 -29.83 9.45
N GLN A 307 -5.94 -28.94 9.99
CA GLN A 307 -7.40 -29.08 9.99
C GLN A 307 -8.01 -28.32 8.80
N PRO A 308 -9.09 -28.86 8.21
CA PRO A 308 -9.79 -28.17 7.12
C PRO A 308 -10.28 -26.78 7.54
N TYR A 309 -10.21 -25.85 6.59
CA TYR A 309 -10.78 -24.53 6.75
C TYR A 309 -12.30 -24.56 6.60
N ASP A 310 -13.01 -23.77 7.41
CA ASP A 310 -14.46 -23.55 7.29
C ASP A 310 -14.75 -22.07 7.05
N PRO A 311 -15.05 -21.66 5.80
CA PRO A 311 -15.32 -20.27 5.47
C PRO A 311 -16.51 -19.66 6.22
N GLU A 312 -17.53 -20.45 6.54
CA GLU A 312 -18.71 -19.97 7.24
C GLU A 312 -18.39 -19.68 8.72
N ALA A 313 -17.70 -20.61 9.39
CA ALA A 313 -17.22 -20.40 10.74
C ALA A 313 -16.27 -19.19 10.83
N ALA A 314 -15.37 -19.04 9.84
CA ALA A 314 -14.44 -17.93 9.76
C ALA A 314 -15.17 -16.57 9.56
N ARG A 315 -16.20 -16.53 8.73
CA ARG A 315 -17.03 -15.33 8.55
C ARG A 315 -17.75 -14.93 9.83
N GLN A 316 -18.30 -15.90 10.55
CA GLN A 316 -18.93 -15.66 11.87
C GLN A 316 -17.91 -15.13 12.87
N GLN A 317 -16.71 -15.71 12.93
CA GLN A 317 -15.63 -15.27 13.80
C GLN A 317 -15.16 -13.84 13.46
N ALA A 318 -15.08 -13.49 12.20
CA ALA A 318 -14.76 -12.13 11.76
C ALA A 318 -15.79 -11.10 12.29
N ALA A 319 -17.08 -11.45 12.28
CA ALA A 319 -18.14 -10.60 12.85
C ALA A 319 -18.04 -10.50 14.38
N VAL A 320 -17.62 -11.56 15.07
CA VAL A 320 -17.34 -11.55 16.53
C VAL A 320 -16.17 -10.62 16.83
N HIS A 321 -15.07 -10.72 16.07
CA HIS A 321 -13.90 -9.83 16.23
C HIS A 321 -14.24 -8.38 15.92
N ALA A 322 -15.08 -8.11 14.91
CA ALA A 322 -15.57 -6.76 14.64
C ALA A 322 -16.37 -6.20 15.83
N GLY A 323 -17.18 -7.03 16.50
CA GLY A 323 -17.88 -6.65 17.72
C GLY A 323 -16.94 -6.37 18.90
N ASN A 324 -15.87 -7.16 19.04
CA ASN A 324 -14.86 -6.95 20.07
C ASN A 324 -14.07 -5.64 19.81
N PHE A 325 -13.67 -5.39 18.56
CA PHE A 325 -13.00 -4.15 18.19
C PHE A 325 -13.90 -2.94 18.47
N LEU A 326 -15.18 -3.01 18.09
CA LEU A 326 -16.18 -1.97 18.36
C LEU A 326 -16.26 -1.67 19.87
N PHE A 327 -16.46 -2.70 20.70
CA PHE A 327 -16.54 -2.56 22.15
C PHE A 327 -15.30 -1.87 22.74
N ASN A 328 -14.11 -2.28 22.32
CA ASN A 328 -12.88 -1.67 22.81
C ASN A 328 -12.77 -0.19 22.40
N ARG A 329 -13.19 0.17 21.18
CA ARG A 329 -13.23 1.59 20.75
C ARG A 329 -14.27 2.40 21.50
N GLU A 330 -15.44 1.84 21.81
CA GLU A 330 -16.40 2.52 22.67
C GLU A 330 -15.82 2.83 24.05
N LYS A 331 -15.17 1.86 24.69
CA LYS A 331 -14.52 2.07 26.00
C LYS A 331 -13.37 3.07 25.94
N GLN A 332 -12.58 3.05 24.87
CA GLN A 332 -11.52 4.04 24.64
C GLN A 332 -12.10 5.45 24.53
N PHE A 333 -13.17 5.64 23.74
CA PHE A 333 -13.79 6.96 23.58
C PHE A 333 -14.51 7.44 24.83
N GLU A 334 -15.17 6.56 25.58
CA GLU A 334 -15.74 6.88 26.90
C GLU A 334 -14.65 7.43 27.84
N TRP A 335 -13.48 6.79 27.87
CA TRP A 335 -12.36 7.23 28.70
C TRP A 335 -11.74 8.55 28.20
N LEU A 336 -11.59 8.72 26.88
CA LEU A 336 -10.99 9.91 26.26
C LEU A 336 -11.88 11.14 26.42
N SER A 337 -13.19 11.02 26.29
CA SER A 337 -14.13 12.16 26.27
C SER A 337 -14.00 13.05 27.51
N GLY A 338 -13.69 12.46 28.68
CA GLY A 338 -13.44 13.19 29.92
C GLY A 338 -12.08 13.90 30.00
N LYS A 339 -11.17 13.70 29.04
CA LYS A 339 -9.78 14.17 29.09
C LYS A 339 -9.39 15.15 27.97
N MET A 340 -10.28 15.36 27.00
CA MET A 340 -9.98 16.13 25.79
C MET A 340 -10.36 17.62 25.90
N GLY A 341 -10.76 18.12 27.07
CA GLY A 341 -11.08 19.54 27.26
C GLY A 341 -12.20 20.07 26.34
N GLY A 342 -13.14 19.22 25.96
CA GLY A 342 -14.26 19.56 25.07
C GLY A 342 -14.02 19.26 23.58
N ARG A 343 -12.79 18.88 23.17
CA ARG A 343 -12.52 18.41 21.81
C ARG A 343 -12.96 16.94 21.65
N THR A 344 -13.58 16.61 20.54
CA THR A 344 -13.83 15.21 20.15
C THR A 344 -12.51 14.52 19.81
N PRO A 345 -12.13 13.43 20.50
CA PRO A 345 -10.92 12.68 20.16
C PRO A 345 -11.02 12.00 18.80
N VAL A 346 -9.91 11.96 18.08
CA VAL A 346 -9.77 11.14 16.88
C VAL A 346 -8.77 10.01 17.15
N VAL A 347 -9.23 8.78 16.97
CA VAL A 347 -8.38 7.57 16.99
C VAL A 347 -8.05 7.21 15.54
N VAL A 348 -6.76 7.16 15.22
CA VAL A 348 -6.29 6.83 13.87
C VAL A 348 -5.77 5.40 13.86
N ALA A 349 -6.39 4.57 13.04
CA ALA A 349 -6.11 3.14 12.90
C ALA A 349 -5.58 2.83 11.49
N PRO A 350 -4.27 3.03 11.25
CA PRO A 350 -3.66 2.78 9.96
C PRO A 350 -3.17 1.33 9.85
N TYR A 351 -3.34 0.77 8.66
CA TYR A 351 -2.94 -0.60 8.32
C TYR A 351 -2.48 -0.66 6.86
N ASP A 352 -1.58 -1.59 6.56
CA ASP A 352 -1.40 -2.00 5.16
C ASP A 352 -2.71 -2.59 4.65
N ALA A 353 -3.16 -2.15 3.48
CA ALA A 353 -4.41 -2.64 2.91
C ALA A 353 -4.34 -4.15 2.62
N GLU A 354 -3.15 -4.65 2.27
CA GLU A 354 -2.88 -6.05 1.95
C GLU A 354 -3.03 -6.98 3.17
N LEU A 355 -3.03 -6.41 4.39
CA LEU A 355 -3.44 -7.14 5.58
C LEU A 355 -4.89 -7.65 5.46
N TYR A 356 -5.77 -6.82 4.86
CA TYR A 356 -7.18 -7.16 4.65
C TYR A 356 -7.38 -7.93 3.35
N GLY A 357 -7.14 -9.25 3.41
CA GLY A 357 -7.36 -10.18 2.32
C GLY A 357 -6.16 -11.04 1.98
N HIS A 358 -4.98 -10.45 1.73
CA HIS A 358 -3.79 -11.22 1.40
C HIS A 358 -3.21 -11.91 2.64
N TRP A 359 -2.82 -11.15 3.67
CA TRP A 359 -2.29 -11.71 4.91
C TRP A 359 -3.37 -12.32 5.80
N TRP A 360 -4.55 -11.72 5.82
CA TRP A 360 -5.73 -12.16 6.55
C TRP A 360 -6.94 -12.23 5.62
N PHE A 361 -7.20 -13.40 5.09
CA PHE A 361 -8.24 -13.63 4.08
C PHE A 361 -9.62 -13.12 4.49
N GLU A 362 -9.94 -13.21 5.78
CA GLU A 362 -11.20 -12.77 6.36
C GLU A 362 -11.24 -11.26 6.65
N GLY A 363 -10.13 -10.54 6.43
CA GLY A 363 -10.04 -9.10 6.67
C GLY A 363 -11.14 -8.27 6.01
N PRO A 364 -11.50 -8.48 4.74
CA PRO A 364 -12.63 -7.77 4.12
C PRO A 364 -13.97 -8.04 4.80
N TRP A 365 -14.22 -9.26 5.29
CA TRP A 365 -15.44 -9.59 6.04
C TRP A 365 -15.48 -8.92 7.42
N PHE A 366 -14.34 -8.89 8.10
CA PHE A 366 -14.19 -8.15 9.36
C PHE A 366 -14.48 -6.65 9.15
N LEU A 367 -13.89 -6.04 8.11
CA LEU A 367 -14.07 -4.61 7.83
C LEU A 367 -15.52 -4.29 7.48
N GLU A 368 -16.18 -5.13 6.66
CA GLU A 368 -17.60 -4.98 6.36
C GLU A 368 -18.46 -5.06 7.64
N ALA A 369 -18.22 -6.08 8.46
CA ALA A 369 -18.96 -6.25 9.72
C ALA A 369 -18.72 -5.09 10.69
N LEU A 370 -17.48 -4.59 10.79
CA LEU A 370 -17.13 -3.43 11.61
C LEU A 370 -17.87 -2.17 11.14
N ILE A 371 -17.84 -1.87 9.85
CA ILE A 371 -18.53 -0.69 9.28
C ILE A 371 -20.03 -0.76 9.58
N ARG A 372 -20.67 -1.92 9.35
CA ARG A 372 -22.11 -2.11 9.65
C ARG A 372 -22.41 -1.92 11.14
N LYS A 373 -21.60 -2.49 12.02
CA LYS A 373 -21.76 -2.34 13.46
C LYS A 373 -21.56 -0.90 13.93
N VAL A 374 -20.57 -0.18 13.37
CA VAL A 374 -20.40 1.24 13.68
C VAL A 374 -21.63 2.04 13.25
N ALA A 375 -22.20 1.73 12.09
CA ALA A 375 -23.35 2.45 11.55
C ALA A 375 -24.66 2.21 12.34
N PHE A 376 -24.87 0.98 12.85
CA PHE A 376 -26.18 0.57 13.33
C PHE A 376 -26.24 0.12 14.80
N ASP A 377 -25.15 -0.41 15.37
CA ASP A 377 -25.17 -1.06 16.68
C ASP A 377 -24.78 -0.12 17.83
N GLN A 378 -24.27 1.08 17.57
CA GLN A 378 -23.78 2.02 18.58
C GLN A 378 -23.99 3.49 18.18
N LYS A 379 -23.71 4.44 19.11
CA LYS A 379 -23.78 5.89 18.90
C LYS A 379 -22.61 6.65 19.54
N THR A 380 -21.65 5.93 20.08
CA THR A 380 -20.51 6.46 20.85
C THR A 380 -19.54 7.20 19.94
N PHE A 381 -19.24 6.63 18.77
CA PHE A 381 -18.31 7.21 17.80
C PHE A 381 -18.81 7.03 16.36
N ARG A 382 -18.12 7.68 15.44
CA ARG A 382 -18.39 7.57 13.99
C ARG A 382 -17.09 7.36 13.21
N LEU A 383 -17.22 6.84 11.99
CA LEU A 383 -16.11 6.81 11.05
C LEU A 383 -15.93 8.19 10.41
N VAL A 384 -14.67 8.62 10.33
CA VAL A 384 -14.27 9.91 9.70
C VAL A 384 -13.00 9.70 8.88
N THR A 385 -12.73 10.65 7.99
CA THR A 385 -11.40 10.81 7.39
C THR A 385 -10.62 11.89 8.14
N ALA A 386 -9.31 11.99 7.89
CA ALA A 386 -8.52 13.08 8.45
C ALA A 386 -8.99 14.45 7.96
N SER A 387 -9.48 14.56 6.73
CA SER A 387 -10.08 15.80 6.22
C SER A 387 -11.35 16.18 6.95
N ASP A 388 -12.21 15.21 7.29
CA ASP A 388 -13.43 15.45 8.06
C ASP A 388 -13.10 16.02 9.45
N ASP A 389 -12.09 15.45 10.14
CA ASP A 389 -11.64 15.94 11.45
C ASP A 389 -11.05 17.36 11.36
N LEU A 390 -10.25 17.68 10.32
CA LEU A 390 -9.69 19.02 10.14
C LEU A 390 -10.76 20.08 9.81
N VAL A 391 -11.85 19.70 9.18
CA VAL A 391 -12.99 20.60 8.92
C VAL A 391 -13.77 20.86 10.23
N GLU A 392 -13.97 19.85 11.04
CA GLU A 392 -14.66 19.96 12.32
C GLU A 392 -13.83 20.67 13.39
N HIS A 393 -12.53 20.42 13.38
CA HIS A 393 -11.55 20.94 14.33
C HIS A 393 -10.42 21.66 13.60
N PRO A 394 -10.67 22.87 13.04
CA PRO A 394 -9.67 23.60 12.26
C PRO A 394 -8.52 24.16 13.11
N GLU A 395 -8.72 24.28 14.42
CA GLU A 395 -7.71 24.78 15.36
C GLU A 395 -7.03 23.59 16.06
N ASN A 396 -5.72 23.50 15.88
CA ASN A 396 -4.88 22.47 16.49
C ASN A 396 -3.59 23.11 17.03
N GLN A 397 -3.01 22.46 18.03
CA GLN A 397 -1.73 22.90 18.59
C GLN A 397 -0.62 22.85 17.54
N VAL A 398 0.23 23.90 17.49
CA VAL A 398 1.44 23.88 16.67
C VAL A 398 2.56 23.21 17.48
N ALA A 399 3.20 22.20 16.88
CA ALA A 399 4.36 21.52 17.44
C ALA A 399 5.19 20.89 16.32
N THR A 400 6.47 20.66 16.59
CA THR A 400 7.40 20.01 15.66
C THR A 400 7.50 18.53 16.00
N PRO A 401 7.03 17.61 15.11
CA PRO A 401 7.26 16.19 15.28
C PRO A 401 8.76 15.85 15.25
N PRO A 402 9.25 14.88 16.04
CA PRO A 402 10.61 14.39 15.90
C PRO A 402 10.77 13.47 14.68
N LEU A 403 12.02 13.18 14.31
CA LEU A 403 12.34 12.12 13.38
C LEU A 403 11.71 10.79 13.87
N SER A 404 10.97 10.12 13.00
CA SER A 404 10.24 8.89 13.35
C SER A 404 9.92 8.03 12.12
N SER A 405 9.59 6.77 12.35
CA SER A 405 8.96 5.86 11.40
C SER A 405 8.12 4.81 12.15
N TRP A 406 7.37 3.98 11.44
CA TRP A 406 6.64 2.87 12.07
C TRP A 406 7.40 1.53 12.06
N GLY A 407 8.63 1.53 11.53
CA GLY A 407 9.52 0.37 11.53
C GLY A 407 9.95 -0.06 12.93
N ALA A 408 10.57 -1.22 13.02
CA ALA A 408 11.08 -1.77 14.26
C ALA A 408 11.98 -0.75 15.00
N GLY A 409 11.64 -0.49 16.25
CA GLY A 409 12.33 0.51 17.07
C GLY A 409 11.90 1.96 16.84
N GLY A 410 10.95 2.21 15.93
CA GLY A 410 10.41 3.56 15.68
C GLY A 410 11.27 4.44 14.78
N TYR A 411 12.35 3.91 14.21
CA TYR A 411 13.32 4.64 13.40
C TYR A 411 13.70 3.88 12.13
N ALA A 412 14.88 4.13 11.56
CA ALA A 412 15.31 3.63 10.27
C ALA A 412 15.87 2.19 10.25
N ASN A 413 15.79 1.42 11.33
CA ASN A 413 16.49 0.13 11.50
C ASN A 413 16.14 -0.93 10.45
N MET A 414 14.96 -0.84 9.81
CA MET A 414 14.57 -1.74 8.72
C MET A 414 15.21 -1.35 7.39
N TRP A 415 15.49 -0.06 7.19
CA TRP A 415 15.97 0.50 5.92
C TRP A 415 17.46 0.87 5.95
N LEU A 416 18.08 0.92 7.12
CA LEU A 416 19.51 1.17 7.29
C LEU A 416 20.11 0.16 8.28
N ASP A 417 20.71 -0.88 7.72
CA ASP A 417 21.29 -2.02 8.44
C ASP A 417 22.44 -2.60 7.62
N GLY A 418 23.29 -3.42 8.23
CA GLY A 418 24.43 -4.02 7.54
C GLY A 418 24.11 -4.85 6.28
N SER A 419 22.84 -5.25 6.07
CA SER A 419 22.39 -5.95 4.87
C SER A 419 22.06 -5.02 3.70
N ASN A 420 21.75 -3.74 3.96
CA ASN A 420 21.21 -2.80 2.97
C ASN A 420 21.91 -1.41 2.97
N ASP A 421 22.81 -1.11 3.88
CA ASP A 421 23.49 0.20 4.01
C ASP A 421 24.28 0.61 2.76
N TRP A 422 24.79 -0.39 2.03
CA TRP A 422 25.56 -0.19 0.81
C TRP A 422 24.78 0.57 -0.28
N VAL A 423 23.45 0.50 -0.25
CA VAL A 423 22.56 1.14 -1.24
C VAL A 423 22.68 2.67 -1.18
N TYR A 424 22.71 3.23 0.02
CA TYR A 424 22.53 4.68 0.21
C TYR A 424 23.66 5.53 -0.33
N ARG A 425 24.91 5.07 -0.26
CA ARG A 425 26.03 5.81 -0.89
C ARG A 425 25.82 6.00 -2.39
N HIS A 426 25.24 5.02 -3.06
CA HIS A 426 24.94 5.08 -4.49
C HIS A 426 23.72 5.97 -4.77
N LEU A 427 22.64 5.83 -3.98
CA LEU A 427 21.47 6.69 -4.11
C LEU A 427 21.82 8.18 -3.92
N HIS A 428 22.59 8.50 -2.90
CA HIS A 428 23.03 9.87 -2.66
C HIS A 428 23.95 10.40 -3.76
N HIS A 429 24.81 9.55 -4.30
CA HIS A 429 25.66 9.92 -5.44
C HIS A 429 24.83 10.23 -6.67
N CYS A 430 23.94 9.33 -7.06
CA CYS A 430 23.04 9.53 -8.21
C CYS A 430 22.12 10.74 -8.03
N ALA A 431 21.60 10.98 -6.82
CA ALA A 431 20.78 12.16 -6.53
C ALA A 431 21.54 13.47 -6.77
N ARG A 432 22.79 13.57 -6.28
CA ARG A 432 23.66 14.75 -6.55
C ARG A 432 23.97 14.89 -8.04
N GLN A 433 24.24 13.79 -8.74
CA GLN A 433 24.44 13.81 -10.20
C GLN A 433 23.19 14.29 -10.93
N MET A 434 21.98 13.85 -10.52
CA MET A 434 20.73 14.29 -11.13
C MET A 434 20.52 15.80 -10.96
N VAL A 435 20.80 16.33 -9.76
CA VAL A 435 20.75 17.78 -9.48
C VAL A 435 21.76 18.53 -10.37
N ALA A 436 22.98 18.02 -10.55
CA ALA A 436 23.97 18.62 -11.44
C ALA A 436 23.48 18.63 -12.90
N LEU A 437 22.90 17.53 -13.38
CA LEU A 437 22.34 17.46 -14.73
C LEU A 437 21.27 18.52 -14.97
N THR A 438 20.41 18.83 -13.99
CA THR A 438 19.39 19.88 -14.15
C THR A 438 19.99 21.28 -14.26
N LYS A 439 21.16 21.53 -13.67
CA LYS A 439 21.89 22.79 -13.80
C LYS A 439 22.57 22.92 -15.14
N ASP A 440 23.20 21.83 -15.59
CA ASP A 440 23.98 21.80 -16.81
C ASP A 440 23.10 21.78 -18.08
N PHE A 441 21.89 21.23 -17.97
CA PHE A 441 20.90 21.12 -19.05
C PHE A 441 19.57 21.79 -18.70
N PRO A 442 19.51 23.10 -18.48
CA PRO A 442 18.28 23.77 -18.03
C PRO A 442 17.16 23.70 -19.08
N ASP A 443 17.50 23.74 -20.38
CA ASP A 443 16.60 23.73 -21.53
C ASP A 443 17.05 22.69 -22.54
N ALA A 444 16.96 21.42 -22.17
CA ALA A 444 17.41 20.29 -22.97
C ALA A 444 16.62 20.13 -24.27
N SER A 445 17.32 19.70 -25.35
CA SER A 445 16.69 19.26 -26.61
C SER A 445 15.76 18.07 -26.40
N THR A 446 14.94 17.73 -27.39
CA THR A 446 13.95 16.65 -27.28
C THR A 446 14.61 15.33 -26.85
N LEU A 447 15.71 14.90 -27.47
CA LEU A 447 16.40 13.66 -27.14
C LEU A 447 17.04 13.72 -25.74
N HIS A 448 17.75 14.80 -25.41
CA HIS A 448 18.32 15.00 -24.07
C HIS A 448 17.24 15.05 -23.00
N ARG A 449 16.08 15.69 -23.27
CA ARG A 449 14.95 15.71 -22.33
C ARG A 449 14.40 14.32 -22.06
N ARG A 450 14.23 13.48 -23.08
CA ARG A 450 13.83 12.09 -22.91
C ARG A 450 14.81 11.34 -21.99
N ALA A 451 16.12 11.44 -22.29
CA ALA A 451 17.15 10.78 -21.48
C ALA A 451 17.18 11.30 -20.03
N LEU A 452 17.05 12.62 -19.81
CA LEU A 452 16.98 13.22 -18.48
C LEU A 452 15.73 12.79 -17.70
N ASN A 453 14.58 12.71 -18.37
CA ASN A 453 13.35 12.21 -17.76
C ASN A 453 13.48 10.73 -17.40
N GLN A 454 14.14 9.93 -18.26
CA GLN A 454 14.36 8.51 -17.93
C GLN A 454 15.37 8.34 -16.79
N ALA A 455 16.41 9.17 -16.72
CA ALA A 455 17.34 9.18 -15.58
C ALA A 455 16.59 9.50 -14.26
N ALA A 456 15.67 10.47 -14.29
CA ALA A 456 14.83 10.78 -13.14
C ALA A 456 13.95 9.58 -12.72
N ARG A 457 13.35 8.84 -13.67
CA ARG A 457 12.56 7.62 -13.38
C ARG A 457 13.42 6.53 -12.76
N GLU A 458 14.60 6.26 -13.35
CA GLU A 458 15.50 5.23 -12.80
C GLU A 458 15.96 5.57 -11.38
N LEU A 459 16.25 6.83 -11.10
CA LEU A 459 16.60 7.26 -9.74
C LEU A 459 15.42 7.10 -8.76
N LEU A 460 14.21 7.52 -9.14
CA LEU A 460 13.02 7.33 -8.32
C LEU A 460 12.78 5.84 -8.02
N LEU A 461 12.87 4.97 -9.02
CA LEU A 461 12.69 3.52 -8.86
C LEU A 461 13.78 2.87 -8.00
N ALA A 462 15.02 3.37 -8.08
CA ALA A 462 16.10 2.91 -7.20
C ALA A 462 15.86 3.29 -5.73
N GLN A 463 15.15 4.38 -5.47
CA GLN A 463 14.89 4.95 -4.13
C GLN A 463 13.75 4.27 -3.37
N SER A 464 13.02 3.30 -3.97
CA SER A 464 11.95 2.57 -3.28
C SER A 464 12.47 1.94 -1.99
N SER A 465 11.76 2.18 -0.87
CA SER A 465 12.08 1.62 0.44
C SER A 465 11.98 0.10 0.47
N ASP A 466 11.14 -0.46 -0.42
CA ASP A 466 10.91 -1.89 -0.56
C ASP A 466 12.20 -2.68 -0.75
N TRP A 467 13.13 -2.16 -1.53
CA TRP A 467 14.38 -2.88 -1.80
C TRP A 467 15.21 -3.09 -0.53
N ALA A 468 15.38 -2.04 0.25
CA ALA A 468 16.10 -2.13 1.53
C ALA A 468 15.34 -3.01 2.54
N PHE A 469 14.02 -2.91 2.58
CA PHE A 469 13.16 -3.74 3.44
C PHE A 469 13.27 -5.23 3.08
N ILE A 470 13.16 -5.59 1.82
CA ILE A 470 13.27 -6.97 1.33
C ILE A 470 14.67 -7.54 1.64
N MET A 471 15.73 -6.75 1.46
CA MET A 471 17.10 -7.15 1.83
C MET A 471 17.21 -7.44 3.33
N LYS A 472 16.56 -6.64 4.19
CA LYS A 472 16.56 -6.81 5.64
C LYS A 472 15.74 -8.00 6.10
N THR A 473 14.57 -8.22 5.51
CA THR A 473 13.67 -9.33 5.89
C THR A 473 14.09 -10.68 5.31
N GLY A 474 14.91 -10.69 4.26
CA GLY A 474 15.50 -11.90 3.72
C GLY A 474 14.59 -12.70 2.78
N THR A 475 13.45 -12.15 2.33
CA THR A 475 12.45 -12.91 1.57
C THR A 475 12.83 -13.10 0.10
N MET A 476 13.14 -12.06 -0.65
CA MET A 476 13.48 -12.09 -2.09
C MET A 476 14.74 -11.25 -2.35
N VAL A 477 15.79 -11.48 -1.59
CA VAL A 477 16.99 -10.63 -1.53
C VAL A 477 17.63 -10.45 -2.91
N ASP A 478 17.81 -11.53 -3.67
CA ASP A 478 18.45 -11.47 -4.98
C ASP A 478 17.68 -10.58 -5.97
N TYR A 479 16.35 -10.61 -5.90
CA TYR A 479 15.51 -9.73 -6.71
C TYR A 479 15.70 -8.27 -6.31
N ALA A 480 15.61 -7.94 -5.03
CA ALA A 480 15.77 -6.57 -4.53
C ALA A 480 17.16 -5.99 -4.87
N VAL A 481 18.21 -6.78 -4.66
CA VAL A 481 19.59 -6.41 -5.03
C VAL A 481 19.73 -6.18 -6.54
N ARG A 482 19.19 -7.08 -7.36
CA ARG A 482 19.19 -6.95 -8.81
C ARG A 482 18.46 -5.69 -9.26
N ARG A 483 17.22 -5.44 -8.77
CA ARG A 483 16.43 -4.26 -9.12
C ARG A 483 17.17 -2.96 -8.76
N THR A 484 17.69 -2.87 -7.54
CA THR A 484 18.48 -1.71 -7.10
C THR A 484 19.67 -1.46 -8.03
N LYS A 485 20.48 -2.49 -8.30
CA LYS A 485 21.65 -2.37 -9.19
C LYS A 485 21.26 -1.98 -10.60
N GLU A 486 20.23 -2.59 -11.17
CA GLU A 486 19.77 -2.30 -12.53
C GLU A 486 19.36 -0.83 -12.67
N HIS A 487 18.57 -0.29 -11.74
CA HIS A 487 18.15 1.11 -11.78
C HIS A 487 19.34 2.07 -11.62
N LEU A 488 20.25 1.79 -10.69
CA LEU A 488 21.47 2.59 -10.50
C LEU A 488 22.38 2.56 -11.73
N LEU A 489 22.58 1.40 -12.34
CA LEU A 489 23.42 1.26 -13.55
C LEU A 489 22.79 1.94 -14.77
N ARG A 490 21.46 1.85 -14.94
CA ARG A 490 20.75 2.57 -16.01
C ARG A 490 20.83 4.08 -15.81
N PHE A 491 20.66 4.55 -14.57
CA PHE A 491 20.87 5.97 -14.25
C PHE A 491 22.30 6.41 -14.62
N GLN A 492 23.31 5.65 -14.22
CA GLN A 492 24.70 5.99 -14.48
C GLN A 492 25.02 6.01 -15.99
N ARG A 493 24.52 5.03 -16.75
CA ARG A 493 24.69 5.02 -18.21
C ARG A 493 24.02 6.25 -18.84
N LEU A 494 22.79 6.58 -18.45
CA LEU A 494 22.11 7.79 -18.94
C LEU A 494 22.89 9.06 -18.59
N HIS A 495 23.40 9.17 -17.36
CA HIS A 495 24.22 10.30 -16.93
C HIS A 495 25.44 10.47 -17.85
N ASP A 496 26.17 9.38 -18.12
CA ASP A 496 27.41 9.41 -18.91
C ASP A 496 27.10 9.71 -20.39
N GLU A 497 26.05 9.13 -20.97
CA GLU A 497 25.61 9.41 -22.35
C GLU A 497 25.13 10.85 -22.51
N ILE A 498 24.37 11.40 -21.57
CA ILE A 498 23.91 12.80 -21.58
C ILE A 498 25.12 13.74 -21.54
N ARG A 499 26.09 13.52 -20.65
CA ARG A 499 27.28 14.35 -20.53
C ARG A 499 28.21 14.21 -21.74
N GLY A 500 28.30 13.02 -22.30
CA GLY A 500 29.11 12.76 -23.50
C GLY A 500 28.48 13.21 -24.82
N GLY A 501 27.19 13.57 -24.80
CA GLY A 501 26.45 13.99 -26.00
C GLY A 501 26.16 12.85 -27.00
N ASN A 502 26.35 11.58 -26.60
CA ASN A 502 26.17 10.39 -27.44
C ASN A 502 25.09 9.47 -26.86
N ILE A 503 23.84 9.90 -26.91
CA ILE A 503 22.70 9.15 -26.40
C ILE A 503 22.33 8.04 -27.38
N ASP A 504 22.36 6.79 -26.91
CA ASP A 504 21.84 5.62 -27.64
C ASP A 504 20.30 5.63 -27.62
N GLU A 505 19.69 6.15 -28.69
CA GLU A 505 18.25 6.31 -28.80
C GLU A 505 17.50 4.97 -28.79
N GLY A 506 18.08 3.92 -29.36
CA GLY A 506 17.48 2.58 -29.38
C GLY A 506 17.41 1.98 -28.00
N TRP A 507 18.49 2.08 -27.23
CA TRP A 507 18.52 1.64 -25.85
C TRP A 507 17.63 2.52 -24.94
N LEU A 508 17.62 3.83 -25.16
CA LEU A 508 16.73 4.75 -24.43
C LEU A 508 15.27 4.35 -24.63
N ALA A 509 14.83 4.13 -25.87
CA ALA A 509 13.46 3.70 -26.16
C ALA A 509 13.13 2.34 -25.50
N HIS A 510 14.08 1.42 -25.46
CA HIS A 510 13.91 0.14 -24.79
C HIS A 510 13.66 0.30 -23.29
N ILE A 511 14.44 1.12 -22.57
CA ILE A 511 14.27 1.31 -21.12
C ILE A 511 13.07 2.18 -20.78
N GLU A 512 12.68 3.14 -21.64
CA GLU A 512 11.40 3.88 -21.52
C GLU A 512 10.21 2.93 -21.60
N GLY A 513 10.23 1.95 -22.50
CA GLY A 513 9.19 0.93 -22.59
C GLY A 513 9.16 -0.05 -21.42
N LYS A 514 10.32 -0.33 -20.81
CA LYS A 514 10.43 -1.22 -19.65
C LYS A 514 9.97 -0.54 -18.36
N ASN A 515 10.46 0.65 -18.08
CA ASN A 515 10.19 1.44 -16.87
C ASN A 515 9.35 2.66 -17.23
N ASN A 516 8.10 2.42 -17.64
CA ASN A 516 7.18 3.40 -18.21
C ASN A 516 6.42 4.24 -17.15
N ILE A 517 6.81 4.16 -15.89
CA ILE A 517 6.18 4.91 -14.79
C ILE A 517 6.35 6.43 -15.01
N PHE A 518 5.36 7.22 -14.62
CA PHE A 518 5.36 8.69 -14.73
C PHE A 518 5.71 9.19 -16.14
N PRO A 519 4.90 8.90 -17.16
CA PRO A 519 5.19 9.32 -18.54
C PRO A 519 5.33 10.84 -18.70
N GLU A 520 4.67 11.61 -17.83
CA GLU A 520 4.67 13.08 -17.79
C GLU A 520 5.74 13.70 -16.88
N ILE A 521 6.71 12.91 -16.39
CA ILE A 521 7.77 13.41 -15.52
C ILE A 521 8.59 14.49 -16.23
N ASP A 522 8.90 15.56 -15.52
CA ASP A 522 9.86 16.59 -15.93
C ASP A 522 11.09 16.51 -15.00
N TYR A 523 12.24 16.20 -15.54
CA TYR A 523 13.51 16.09 -14.80
C TYR A 523 13.84 17.35 -14.01
N ARG A 524 13.29 18.51 -14.39
CA ARG A 524 13.49 19.79 -13.71
C ARG A 524 12.94 19.83 -12.29
N VAL A 525 12.14 18.84 -11.89
CA VAL A 525 11.75 18.66 -10.48
C VAL A 525 12.95 18.53 -9.54
N TYR A 526 14.12 18.13 -10.04
CA TYR A 526 15.40 18.06 -9.31
C TYR A 526 16.21 19.37 -9.34
N ARG A 527 15.72 20.46 -9.92
CA ARG A 527 16.44 21.75 -9.91
C ARG A 527 16.56 22.24 -8.45
N PRO A 528 17.74 22.81 -8.07
CA PRO A 528 17.83 23.52 -6.81
C PRO A 528 16.81 24.67 -6.73
N GLY A 529 16.24 24.88 -5.52
CA GLY A 529 15.33 25.98 -5.24
C GLY A 529 16.05 27.32 -5.12
#